data_297e3df0c84b5aa72eb9ce1b36e3fda0
#
_entry.id   297e3df0c84b5aa72eb9ce1b36e3fda0
#
_cell.length_a   1.000
_cell.length_b   1.000
_cell.length_c   1.000
_cell.angle_alpha   90.00
_cell.angle_beta   90.00
_cell.angle_gamma   90.00
#
_symmetry.space_group_name_H-M   'P 1'
#
loop_
_entity.id
_entity.type
_entity.pdbx_description
1 polymer ?
#
loop_
_entity_poly.entity_id
_entity_poly.type
_entity_poly.pdbx_seq_one_letter_code
_entity_poly.pdbx_strand_id
1 'polypeptide(L)'
;MESKKPTSLLPVISFLTILSFCVVETQCRKNQGQQLGHFYKAKLSNSGIETSSFRAIHLMDSANIHPQEGLKEHDRIERLPGQPQVEFSQYGGYVTVDKSAGRALYYYFVESEKKKSNESLPLLLWLNGGPGCSSLAYGAMQELGPFRVHSDGKTLYRNRYSWNNAANVLFLESPAGVGFSYSNTTSDYNKSGDSRTAEDSYVFMVNWLERFPEYKDREFYISGESYAGHYVPQLAYTILYHNKFANKTIINLKGIIIGNAVINDETDDRGMYDYLESHALISDEVNHKVHKHCDFSPNASTSKLCDAITEEIYKSISYLDIYSIYAPLCFNTNLTSRPKKASIMNFDPCSDYYVYAYLNRPEVQAAMHANVTKLDHDWEPCSDVITKWNDSPSTIIPLLEEFMSNGIRVWVFSGDTDARVPVTSTKYSINEMKLDVKTAWHAWYLGGEVGGFTQVYKGDLTFATVRGAGHQVPSYQPKRALSLIWHFLGGSPLPDTTRYD
;
A
#
# COMPACT_ATOMS: atom_id res chain seq x y z
N MET A 1 81.76 -17.27 43.42
CA MET A 1 81.04 -18.31 42.64
C MET A 1 79.58 -17.91 42.65
N GLU A 2 79.20 -17.09 41.68
CA GLU A 2 77.79 -16.59 41.52
C GLU A 2 77.05 -17.38 40.44
N SER A 3 75.97 -17.99 40.80
CA SER A 3 75.09 -18.71 39.87
C SER A 3 74.14 -17.75 39.24
N LYS A 4 74.26 -17.52 37.97
CA LYS A 4 73.30 -16.79 37.15
C LYS A 4 72.06 -17.67 36.88
N LYS A 5 70.91 -17.26 37.34
CA LYS A 5 69.59 -17.79 36.91
C LYS A 5 69.27 -17.32 35.50
N PRO A 6 68.69 -18.14 34.63
CA PRO A 6 68.16 -17.66 33.34
C PRO A 6 66.83 -17.04 33.50
N THR A 7 66.66 -15.83 32.97
CA THR A 7 65.39 -15.12 32.79
C THR A 7 64.63 -15.78 31.66
N SER A 8 63.54 -16.45 31.96
CA SER A 8 62.55 -16.90 30.99
C SER A 8 61.72 -15.71 30.49
N LEU A 9 61.94 -15.35 29.25
CA LEU A 9 61.03 -14.51 28.53
C LEU A 9 59.74 -15.32 28.21
N LEU A 10 58.68 -15.06 28.93
CA LEU A 10 57.34 -15.45 28.52
C LEU A 10 56.89 -14.48 27.39
N PRO A 11 56.49 -15.00 26.22
CA PRO A 11 55.86 -14.16 25.22
C PRO A 11 54.49 -13.77 25.76
N VAL A 12 54.26 -12.48 25.95
CA VAL A 12 52.95 -11.90 26.12
C VAL A 12 52.25 -12.06 24.80
N ILE A 13 51.52 -13.16 24.66
CA ILE A 13 50.51 -13.31 23.60
C ILE A 13 49.41 -12.35 23.96
N SER A 14 49.50 -11.18 23.36
CA SER A 14 48.39 -10.23 23.30
C SER A 14 47.25 -10.92 22.56
N PHE A 15 46.28 -11.46 23.30
CA PHE A 15 44.98 -11.80 22.78
C PHE A 15 44.30 -10.50 22.43
N LEU A 16 44.60 -9.99 21.23
CA LEU A 16 43.68 -9.15 20.49
C LEU A 16 42.47 -10.04 20.18
N THR A 17 41.57 -10.13 21.13
CA THR A 17 40.18 -10.43 20.83
C THR A 17 39.73 -9.31 19.92
N ILE A 18 39.87 -9.54 18.63
CA ILE A 18 39.04 -8.91 17.63
C ILE A 18 37.59 -9.29 18.05
N LEU A 19 36.97 -8.44 18.85
CA LEU A 19 35.52 -8.34 18.88
C LEU A 19 35.13 -8.00 17.44
N SER A 20 35.00 -9.05 16.61
CA SER A 20 34.08 -9.02 15.51
C SER A 20 32.76 -8.67 16.16
N PHE A 21 32.43 -7.38 16.21
CA PHE A 21 31.06 -6.97 16.14
C PHE A 21 30.59 -7.54 14.79
N CYS A 22 30.08 -8.76 14.84
CA CYS A 22 29.00 -9.13 13.97
C CYS A 22 27.93 -8.06 14.27
N VAL A 23 27.98 -6.97 13.55
CA VAL A 23 26.78 -6.28 13.15
C VAL A 23 26.07 -7.40 12.39
N VAL A 24 25.25 -8.17 13.09
CA VAL A 24 24.11 -8.82 12.49
C VAL A 24 23.37 -7.61 11.92
N GLU A 25 23.63 -7.30 10.66
CA GLU A 25 22.62 -6.66 9.85
C GLU A 25 21.43 -7.59 10.03
N THR A 26 20.61 -7.30 11.03
CA THR A 26 19.21 -7.68 10.97
C THR A 26 18.81 -7.10 9.64
N GLN A 27 18.71 -7.96 8.61
CA GLN A 27 18.10 -7.59 7.35
C GLN A 27 16.75 -7.02 7.75
N CYS A 28 16.70 -5.69 7.84
CA CYS A 28 15.49 -4.99 8.12
C CYS A 28 14.64 -5.30 6.90
N ARG A 29 13.63 -6.16 7.06
CA ARG A 29 12.74 -6.51 5.96
C ARG A 29 12.29 -5.23 5.32
N LYS A 30 12.34 -5.18 3.99
CA LYS A 30 11.88 -4.03 3.24
C LYS A 30 10.40 -3.82 3.54
N ASN A 31 10.10 -2.76 4.26
CA ASN A 31 8.72 -2.30 4.41
C ASN A 31 8.35 -1.41 3.23
N GLN A 32 7.06 -1.14 3.08
CA GLN A 32 6.52 -0.33 1.99
C GLN A 32 7.21 1.06 1.88
N GLY A 33 7.57 1.71 3.02
CA GLY A 33 8.23 3.02 3.01
C GLY A 33 9.67 2.97 2.54
N GLN A 34 10.41 1.94 2.90
CA GLN A 34 11.77 1.72 2.40
C GLN A 34 11.73 1.40 0.91
N GLN A 35 10.79 0.56 0.47
CA GLN A 35 10.61 0.23 -0.93
C GLN A 35 10.31 1.49 -1.77
N LEU A 36 9.38 2.33 -1.32
CA LEU A 36 9.06 3.60 -1.97
C LEU A 36 10.28 4.54 -2.01
N GLY A 37 11.05 4.63 -0.92
CA GLY A 37 12.28 5.43 -0.87
C GLY A 37 13.35 4.98 -1.86
N HIS A 38 13.55 3.67 -1.97
CA HIS A 38 14.48 3.10 -2.95
C HIS A 38 14.00 3.34 -4.39
N PHE A 39 12.70 3.23 -4.62
CA PHE A 39 12.10 3.47 -5.93
C PHE A 39 12.29 4.93 -6.37
N TYR A 40 11.98 5.91 -5.53
CA TYR A 40 12.20 7.33 -5.86
C TYR A 40 13.67 7.63 -6.14
N LYS A 41 14.58 7.10 -5.31
CA LYS A 41 16.02 7.25 -5.55
C LYS A 41 16.43 6.67 -6.90
N ALA A 42 15.90 5.52 -7.29
CA ALA A 42 16.14 4.92 -8.59
C ALA A 42 15.57 5.78 -9.72
N LYS A 43 14.35 6.30 -9.57
CA LYS A 43 13.67 7.15 -10.55
C LYS A 43 14.44 8.46 -10.79
N LEU A 44 14.90 9.12 -9.74
CA LEU A 44 15.70 10.34 -9.82
C LEU A 44 17.11 10.11 -10.40
N SER A 45 17.70 8.94 -10.20
CA SER A 45 19.04 8.62 -10.71
C SER A 45 19.09 8.28 -12.21
N ASN A 46 18.00 8.52 -12.94
CA ASN A 46 17.87 8.21 -14.37
C ASN A 46 18.11 6.72 -14.73
N SER A 47 17.55 5.84 -13.94
CA SER A 47 17.74 4.38 -14.02
C SER A 47 17.07 3.72 -15.25
N GLY A 48 16.61 4.51 -16.22
CA GLY A 48 15.92 4.01 -17.43
C GLY A 48 14.46 3.62 -17.16
N ILE A 49 13.83 4.23 -16.16
CA ILE A 49 12.38 4.16 -15.94
C ILE A 49 11.70 5.12 -16.92
N GLU A 50 10.74 4.62 -17.71
CA GLU A 50 9.93 5.44 -18.61
C GLU A 50 8.92 6.26 -17.79
N THR A 51 8.91 7.59 -17.97
CA THR A 51 8.08 8.52 -17.17
C THR A 51 6.99 9.23 -17.97
N SER A 52 6.77 8.84 -19.22
CA SER A 52 5.69 9.38 -20.05
C SER A 52 4.31 9.14 -19.46
N SER A 53 3.34 9.95 -19.89
CA SER A 53 1.94 9.79 -19.49
C SER A 53 1.42 8.39 -19.74
N PHE A 54 0.68 7.86 -18.77
CA PHE A 54 0.06 6.54 -18.85
C PHE A 54 -0.88 6.42 -20.06
N ARG A 55 -0.83 5.29 -20.73
CA ARG A 55 -1.75 4.92 -21.80
C ARG A 55 -2.21 3.49 -21.59
N ALA A 56 -3.53 3.27 -21.61
CA ALA A 56 -4.07 1.92 -21.60
C ALA A 56 -3.65 1.18 -22.86
N ILE A 57 -3.18 -0.05 -22.71
CA ILE A 57 -2.84 -0.93 -23.83
C ILE A 57 -4.15 -1.48 -24.39
N HIS A 58 -4.30 -1.39 -25.71
CA HIS A 58 -5.39 -2.05 -26.40
C HIS A 58 -5.13 -3.55 -26.44
N LEU A 59 -5.80 -4.30 -25.59
CA LEU A 59 -5.82 -5.75 -25.69
C LEU A 59 -6.62 -6.12 -26.94
N MET A 60 -5.92 -6.56 -27.98
CA MET A 60 -6.49 -6.86 -29.31
C MET A 60 -7.60 -7.92 -29.26
N ASP A 61 -7.53 -8.84 -28.30
CA ASP A 61 -8.61 -9.75 -27.95
C ASP A 61 -9.19 -9.33 -26.61
N SER A 62 -10.52 -9.17 -26.54
CA SER A 62 -11.24 -9.04 -25.26
C SER A 62 -10.57 -9.94 -24.25
N ALA A 63 -10.18 -9.39 -23.09
CA ALA A 63 -9.37 -10.05 -22.07
C ALA A 63 -9.64 -11.56 -22.06
N ASN A 64 -8.63 -12.38 -22.33
CA ASN A 64 -8.82 -13.82 -22.49
C ASN A 64 -9.53 -14.39 -21.27
N ILE A 65 -10.83 -14.66 -21.41
CA ILE A 65 -11.61 -15.26 -20.36
C ILE A 65 -11.26 -16.74 -20.30
N HIS A 66 -10.70 -17.15 -19.19
CA HIS A 66 -10.40 -18.54 -18.91
C HIS A 66 -11.59 -19.24 -18.25
N PRO A 67 -11.75 -20.56 -18.39
CA PRO A 67 -12.78 -21.31 -17.68
C PRO A 67 -12.68 -21.09 -16.17
N GLN A 68 -13.78 -20.69 -15.53
CA GLN A 68 -13.84 -20.37 -14.09
C GLN A 68 -14.79 -21.29 -13.32
N GLU A 69 -15.45 -22.23 -13.99
CA GLU A 69 -16.46 -23.10 -13.38
C GLU A 69 -15.87 -23.95 -12.25
N GLY A 70 -16.54 -23.97 -11.10
CA GLY A 70 -16.11 -24.72 -9.89
C GLY A 70 -14.97 -24.11 -9.10
N LEU A 71 -14.27 -23.09 -9.63
CA LEU A 71 -13.11 -22.50 -8.95
C LEU A 71 -13.51 -21.65 -7.74
N LYS A 72 -14.71 -21.05 -7.73
CA LYS A 72 -15.20 -20.31 -6.56
C LYS A 72 -15.29 -21.22 -5.32
N GLU A 73 -15.88 -22.39 -5.46
CA GLU A 73 -16.03 -23.36 -4.38
C GLU A 73 -14.68 -23.89 -3.92
N HIS A 74 -13.76 -24.10 -4.86
CA HIS A 74 -12.39 -24.51 -4.56
C HIS A 74 -11.62 -23.45 -3.77
N ASP A 75 -11.84 -22.17 -4.06
CA ASP A 75 -11.16 -21.05 -3.41
C ASP A 75 -11.75 -20.71 -2.03
N ARG A 76 -12.83 -21.36 -1.63
CA ARG A 76 -13.50 -21.09 -0.35
C ARG A 76 -12.58 -21.44 0.83
N ILE A 77 -12.37 -20.47 1.70
CA ILE A 77 -11.65 -20.64 2.96
C ILE A 77 -12.66 -20.94 4.06
N GLU A 78 -12.63 -22.14 4.60
CA GLU A 78 -13.52 -22.53 5.69
C GLU A 78 -13.14 -21.81 6.99
N ARG A 79 -11.85 -21.81 7.31
CA ARG A 79 -11.32 -21.14 8.51
C ARG A 79 -9.81 -20.97 8.41
N LEU A 80 -9.30 -19.77 8.71
CA LEU A 80 -7.87 -19.56 8.87
C LEU A 80 -7.39 -20.07 10.25
N PRO A 81 -6.17 -20.63 10.35
CA PRO A 81 -5.57 -21.01 11.62
C PRO A 81 -5.57 -19.88 12.65
N GLY A 82 -6.02 -20.14 13.85
CA GLY A 82 -6.10 -19.12 14.92
C GLY A 82 -7.20 -18.07 14.76
N GLN A 83 -8.05 -18.17 13.74
CA GLN A 83 -9.13 -17.22 13.46
C GLN A 83 -10.26 -17.31 14.51
N PRO A 84 -10.77 -16.17 15.01
CA PRO A 84 -12.01 -16.14 15.76
C PRO A 84 -13.21 -16.50 14.88
N GLN A 85 -14.34 -16.89 15.51
CA GLN A 85 -15.56 -17.20 14.76
C GLN A 85 -16.11 -15.97 14.03
N VAL A 86 -16.52 -16.16 12.77
CA VAL A 86 -17.13 -15.14 11.90
C VAL A 86 -18.29 -15.77 11.12
N GLU A 87 -19.16 -14.91 10.57
CA GLU A 87 -20.36 -15.32 9.82
C GLU A 87 -20.27 -14.99 8.32
N PHE A 88 -19.22 -14.28 7.89
CA PHE A 88 -18.99 -13.95 6.49
C PHE A 88 -18.15 -15.02 5.79
N SER A 89 -18.33 -15.15 4.48
CA SER A 89 -17.52 -16.05 3.67
C SER A 89 -16.18 -15.42 3.30
N GLN A 90 -15.18 -16.26 3.09
CA GLN A 90 -13.82 -15.89 2.71
C GLN A 90 -13.37 -16.77 1.56
N TYR A 91 -12.57 -16.20 0.68
CA TYR A 91 -12.01 -16.93 -0.46
C TYR A 91 -10.56 -16.49 -0.68
N GLY A 92 -9.73 -17.41 -1.12
CA GLY A 92 -8.34 -17.14 -1.50
C GLY A 92 -7.93 -18.09 -2.61
N GLY A 93 -7.21 -17.59 -3.59
CA GLY A 93 -6.81 -18.41 -4.73
C GLY A 93 -6.12 -17.58 -5.81
N TYR A 94 -5.95 -18.19 -6.95
CA TYR A 94 -5.23 -17.61 -8.08
C TYR A 94 -6.13 -17.39 -9.28
N VAL A 95 -5.92 -16.25 -9.96
CA VAL A 95 -6.49 -15.99 -11.28
C VAL A 95 -5.35 -15.84 -12.27
N THR A 96 -5.39 -16.67 -13.33
CA THR A 96 -4.42 -16.58 -14.43
C THR A 96 -4.66 -15.31 -15.23
N VAL A 97 -3.60 -14.51 -15.42
CA VAL A 97 -3.63 -13.28 -16.21
C VAL A 97 -2.89 -13.41 -17.54
N ASP A 98 -1.93 -14.33 -17.60
CA ASP A 98 -1.24 -14.70 -18.85
C ASP A 98 -0.94 -16.20 -18.84
N LYS A 99 -1.68 -16.94 -19.67
CA LYS A 99 -1.53 -18.40 -19.78
C LYS A 99 -0.22 -18.80 -20.44
N SER A 100 0.29 -18.00 -21.36
CA SER A 100 1.51 -18.31 -22.11
C SER A 100 2.75 -18.19 -21.24
N ALA A 101 2.79 -17.18 -20.38
CA ALA A 101 3.85 -16.98 -19.40
C ALA A 101 3.66 -17.82 -18.13
N GLY A 102 2.46 -18.38 -17.92
CA GLY A 102 2.07 -19.03 -16.68
C GLY A 102 2.01 -18.05 -15.52
N ARG A 103 1.51 -16.82 -15.78
CA ARG A 103 1.42 -15.74 -14.80
C ARG A 103 0.04 -15.73 -14.17
N ALA A 104 0.01 -15.72 -12.82
CA ALA A 104 -1.22 -15.70 -12.03
C ALA A 104 -1.08 -14.80 -10.81
N LEU A 105 -2.15 -14.07 -10.51
CA LEU A 105 -2.22 -13.19 -9.35
C LEU A 105 -3.04 -13.85 -8.25
N TYR A 106 -2.52 -13.75 -7.02
CA TYR A 106 -3.18 -14.24 -5.81
C TYR A 106 -4.11 -13.15 -5.25
N TYR A 107 -5.27 -13.58 -4.77
CA TYR A 107 -6.23 -12.71 -4.10
C TYR A 107 -6.71 -13.30 -2.77
N TYR A 108 -7.13 -12.43 -1.87
CA TYR A 108 -7.93 -12.73 -0.70
C TYR A 108 -9.21 -11.90 -0.76
N PHE A 109 -10.36 -12.57 -0.70
CA PHE A 109 -11.66 -11.92 -0.78
C PHE A 109 -12.48 -12.21 0.46
N VAL A 110 -13.10 -11.19 1.04
CA VAL A 110 -13.98 -11.30 2.19
C VAL A 110 -15.33 -10.65 1.88
N GLU A 111 -16.39 -11.42 2.05
CA GLU A 111 -17.74 -10.90 1.94
C GLU A 111 -18.08 -9.99 3.13
N SER A 112 -19.09 -9.13 2.94
CA SER A 112 -19.53 -8.22 3.99
C SER A 112 -20.18 -8.96 5.16
N GLU A 113 -20.03 -8.41 6.36
CA GLU A 113 -20.66 -8.93 7.59
C GLU A 113 -22.18 -8.76 7.62
N LYS A 114 -22.72 -7.78 6.89
CA LYS A 114 -24.15 -7.43 6.91
C LYS A 114 -24.97 -8.29 5.97
N LYS A 115 -25.34 -9.50 6.38
CA LYS A 115 -26.33 -10.34 5.65
C LYS A 115 -27.81 -9.95 5.88
N LYS A 116 -28.12 -8.93 6.70
CA LYS A 116 -29.49 -8.63 7.17
C LYS A 116 -30.23 -7.55 6.38
N SER A 117 -29.60 -6.82 5.47
CA SER A 117 -30.30 -5.92 4.57
C SER A 117 -30.38 -6.54 3.18
N ASN A 118 -31.54 -6.45 2.50
CA ASN A 118 -31.70 -6.81 1.09
C ASN A 118 -30.85 -5.94 0.16
N GLU A 119 -30.02 -5.05 0.71
CA GLU A 119 -29.13 -4.19 -0.04
C GLU A 119 -27.87 -4.93 -0.44
N SER A 120 -27.62 -4.94 -1.72
CA SER A 120 -26.42 -5.49 -2.30
C SER A 120 -25.23 -4.54 -2.09
N LEU A 121 -24.42 -4.77 -1.03
CA LEU A 121 -23.23 -3.96 -0.80
C LEU A 121 -22.25 -4.02 -1.97
N PRO A 122 -21.54 -2.91 -2.25
CA PRO A 122 -20.63 -2.82 -3.39
C PRO A 122 -19.42 -3.77 -3.27
N LEU A 123 -18.72 -3.96 -4.39
CA LEU A 123 -17.42 -4.59 -4.46
C LEU A 123 -16.33 -3.51 -4.37
N LEU A 124 -15.38 -3.68 -3.48
CA LEU A 124 -14.24 -2.79 -3.27
C LEU A 124 -12.94 -3.55 -3.45
N LEU A 125 -12.12 -3.15 -4.41
CA LEU A 125 -10.75 -3.63 -4.57
C LEU A 125 -9.80 -2.76 -3.76
N TRP A 126 -8.89 -3.37 -3.00
CA TRP A 126 -7.80 -2.71 -2.29
C TRP A 126 -6.44 -3.09 -2.87
N LEU A 127 -5.59 -2.08 -3.09
CA LEU A 127 -4.22 -2.21 -3.55
C LEU A 127 -3.26 -1.46 -2.62
N ASN A 128 -2.22 -2.14 -2.14
CA ASN A 128 -1.09 -1.49 -1.51
C ASN A 128 -0.02 -1.13 -2.55
N GLY A 129 0.80 -0.15 -2.22
CA GLY A 129 1.80 0.41 -3.13
C GLY A 129 3.15 -0.30 -3.12
N GLY A 130 4.18 0.40 -2.73
CA GLY A 130 5.59 -0.02 -2.74
C GLY A 130 6.43 0.84 -3.69
N PRO A 131 6.52 0.58 -5.02
CA PRO A 131 5.84 -0.48 -5.80
C PRO A 131 6.28 -1.89 -5.42
N GLY A 132 5.36 -2.85 -5.59
CA GLY A 132 5.66 -4.26 -5.36
C GLY A 132 5.43 -4.77 -3.94
N CYS A 133 4.56 -4.12 -3.15
CA CYS A 133 4.18 -4.56 -1.80
C CYS A 133 2.79 -5.20 -1.75
N SER A 134 2.58 -6.09 -0.79
CA SER A 134 1.45 -7.00 -0.69
C SER A 134 0.21 -6.36 -0.06
N SER A 135 -0.91 -6.40 -0.75
CA SER A 135 -2.22 -6.03 -0.20
C SER A 135 -2.72 -7.01 0.86
N LEU A 136 -2.19 -8.23 0.88
CA LEU A 136 -2.46 -9.19 1.94
C LEU A 136 -1.72 -8.84 3.23
N ALA A 137 -0.43 -8.44 3.11
CA ALA A 137 0.39 -8.02 4.24
C ALA A 137 -0.22 -6.85 5.00
N TYR A 138 -0.41 -5.77 4.26
CA TYR A 138 -0.82 -4.48 4.82
C TYR A 138 -2.35 -4.38 4.86
N GLY A 139 -3.00 -4.25 3.74
CA GLY A 139 -4.44 -4.06 3.63
C GLY A 139 -5.25 -5.08 4.44
N ALA A 140 -5.04 -6.39 4.20
CA ALA A 140 -5.85 -7.42 4.81
C ALA A 140 -5.47 -7.70 6.28
N MET A 141 -4.17 -7.75 6.63
CA MET A 141 -3.73 -8.26 7.93
C MET A 141 -3.30 -7.17 8.93
N GLN A 142 -3.14 -5.91 8.47
CA GLN A 142 -2.70 -4.82 9.35
C GLN A 142 -3.63 -3.60 9.32
N GLU A 143 -4.39 -3.38 8.24
CA GLU A 143 -5.14 -2.14 8.05
C GLU A 143 -6.64 -2.35 8.16
N LEU A 144 -7.28 -2.75 7.08
CA LEU A 144 -8.72 -2.67 6.89
C LEU A 144 -9.41 -4.03 6.74
N GLY A 145 -8.65 -5.11 6.72
CA GLY A 145 -9.23 -6.44 6.66
C GLY A 145 -9.85 -6.89 8.01
N PRO A 146 -10.55 -8.04 8.01
CA PRO A 146 -11.33 -8.48 9.16
C PRO A 146 -10.49 -8.96 10.34
N PHE A 147 -9.24 -9.31 10.11
CA PHE A 147 -8.35 -9.84 11.12
C PHE A 147 -7.02 -9.10 11.17
N ARG A 148 -6.40 -9.16 12.34
CA ARG A 148 -5.01 -8.76 12.57
C ARG A 148 -4.28 -9.88 13.29
N VAL A 149 -2.98 -10.00 13.05
CA VAL A 149 -2.15 -11.05 13.67
C VAL A 149 -1.68 -10.60 15.04
N HIS A 150 -1.83 -11.47 16.03
CA HIS A 150 -1.24 -11.25 17.35
C HIS A 150 0.29 -11.39 17.32
N SER A 151 0.95 -10.84 18.35
CA SER A 151 2.41 -10.89 18.51
C SER A 151 3.01 -12.30 18.64
N ASP A 152 2.18 -13.33 18.76
CA ASP A 152 2.61 -14.73 18.73
C ASP A 152 2.83 -15.26 17.30
N GLY A 153 2.45 -14.49 16.26
CA GLY A 153 2.55 -14.89 14.86
C GLY A 153 1.71 -16.13 14.50
N LYS A 154 0.68 -16.45 15.30
CA LYS A 154 -0.09 -17.70 15.17
C LYS A 154 -1.59 -17.50 15.28
N THR A 155 -2.02 -16.57 16.10
CA THR A 155 -3.43 -16.31 16.37
C THR A 155 -3.87 -14.99 15.79
N LEU A 156 -5.15 -14.94 15.40
CA LEU A 156 -5.78 -13.77 14.82
C LEU A 156 -6.76 -13.15 15.83
N TYR A 157 -6.89 -11.84 15.80
CA TYR A 157 -7.96 -11.13 16.49
C TYR A 157 -8.78 -10.31 15.52
N ARG A 158 -10.02 -10.04 15.89
CA ARG A 158 -10.97 -9.36 15.03
C ARG A 158 -10.70 -7.86 14.96
N ASN A 159 -10.66 -7.32 13.76
CA ASN A 159 -10.71 -5.89 13.53
C ASN A 159 -12.18 -5.43 13.52
N ARG A 160 -12.62 -4.72 14.55
CA ARG A 160 -14.01 -4.22 14.66
C ARG A 160 -14.35 -3.17 13.62
N TYR A 161 -13.34 -2.52 13.06
CA TYR A 161 -13.47 -1.44 12.08
C TYR A 161 -13.05 -1.88 10.68
N SER A 162 -13.11 -3.18 10.42
CA SER A 162 -12.81 -3.71 9.09
C SER A 162 -13.77 -3.19 8.04
N TRP A 163 -13.27 -2.98 6.83
CA TRP A 163 -14.05 -2.40 5.75
C TRP A 163 -15.09 -3.37 5.16
N ASN A 164 -15.02 -4.66 5.48
CA ASN A 164 -16.11 -5.56 5.15
C ASN A 164 -17.40 -5.32 5.98
N ASN A 165 -17.40 -4.35 6.89
CA ASN A 165 -18.62 -3.75 7.41
C ASN A 165 -19.33 -2.83 6.40
N ALA A 166 -18.63 -2.34 5.38
CA ALA A 166 -19.12 -1.36 4.40
C ALA A 166 -19.25 -1.90 2.97
N ALA A 167 -18.47 -2.91 2.60
CA ALA A 167 -18.37 -3.46 1.26
C ALA A 167 -17.98 -4.94 1.28
N ASN A 168 -18.04 -5.59 0.13
CA ASN A 168 -17.33 -6.86 -0.12
C ASN A 168 -15.91 -6.49 -0.56
N VAL A 169 -14.88 -6.93 0.16
CA VAL A 169 -13.51 -6.41 -0.02
C VAL A 169 -12.61 -7.45 -0.65
N LEU A 170 -12.00 -7.08 -1.76
CA LEU A 170 -11.04 -7.87 -2.52
C LEU A 170 -9.63 -7.30 -2.34
N PHE A 171 -8.71 -8.08 -1.82
CA PHE A 171 -7.29 -7.74 -1.69
C PHE A 171 -6.53 -8.48 -2.79
N LEU A 172 -5.76 -7.75 -3.60
CA LEU A 172 -5.02 -8.31 -4.72
C LEU A 172 -3.52 -8.13 -4.51
N GLU A 173 -2.75 -9.20 -4.57
CA GLU A 173 -1.30 -9.14 -4.66
C GLU A 173 -0.90 -8.92 -6.12
N SER A 174 -0.53 -7.71 -6.47
CA SER A 174 -0.16 -7.27 -7.83
C SER A 174 1.05 -6.35 -7.79
N PRO A 175 1.94 -6.48 -8.81
CA PRO A 175 1.97 -7.45 -9.91
C PRO A 175 2.47 -8.86 -9.52
N ALA A 176 2.65 -9.74 -10.52
CA ALA A 176 3.29 -11.05 -10.31
C ALA A 176 4.71 -10.88 -9.73
N GLY A 177 5.04 -11.68 -8.71
CA GLY A 177 6.24 -11.55 -7.89
C GLY A 177 5.99 -10.82 -6.57
N VAL A 178 4.77 -10.32 -6.33
CA VAL A 178 4.34 -9.77 -5.04
C VAL A 178 3.67 -10.86 -4.23
N GLY A 179 4.15 -11.08 -3.02
CA GLY A 179 3.59 -12.07 -2.12
C GLY A 179 3.50 -13.47 -2.74
N PHE A 180 2.30 -14.02 -2.82
CA PHE A 180 2.06 -15.34 -3.45
C PHE A 180 1.83 -15.27 -4.96
N SER A 181 1.70 -14.10 -5.56
CA SER A 181 1.53 -13.93 -7.00
C SER A 181 2.81 -14.29 -7.76
N TYR A 182 2.69 -15.04 -8.85
CA TYR A 182 3.86 -15.60 -9.52
C TYR A 182 3.77 -15.55 -11.06
N SER A 183 4.92 -15.76 -11.70
CA SER A 183 5.04 -16.14 -13.11
C SER A 183 5.95 -17.36 -13.26
N ASN A 184 5.57 -18.31 -14.11
CA ASN A 184 6.44 -19.43 -14.48
C ASN A 184 7.57 -19.01 -15.43
N THR A 185 7.53 -17.76 -15.89
CA THR A 185 8.55 -17.13 -16.73
C THR A 185 9.36 -16.13 -15.92
N THR A 186 10.51 -16.52 -15.39
CA THR A 186 11.36 -15.71 -14.49
C THR A 186 11.70 -14.33 -15.06
N SER A 187 11.88 -14.21 -16.41
CA SER A 187 12.15 -12.91 -17.06
C SER A 187 10.99 -11.91 -16.94
N ASP A 188 9.80 -12.34 -16.51
CA ASP A 188 8.65 -11.46 -16.30
C ASP A 188 8.86 -10.48 -15.16
N TYR A 189 9.57 -10.90 -14.11
CA TYR A 189 9.87 -10.02 -12.97
C TYR A 189 10.70 -8.79 -13.36
N ASN A 190 11.54 -8.90 -14.40
CA ASN A 190 12.31 -7.79 -14.95
C ASN A 190 11.51 -6.88 -15.91
N LYS A 191 10.26 -7.25 -16.20
CA LYS A 191 9.35 -6.49 -17.08
C LYS A 191 8.22 -5.82 -16.30
N SER A 192 8.30 -5.82 -14.98
CA SER A 192 7.33 -5.14 -14.10
C SER A 192 7.37 -3.64 -14.35
N GLY A 193 6.23 -2.99 -14.21
CA GLY A 193 6.02 -1.57 -14.43
C GLY A 193 4.53 -1.25 -14.32
N ASP A 194 4.21 0.03 -14.39
CA ASP A 194 2.84 0.51 -14.19
C ASP A 194 1.88 -0.02 -15.26
N SER A 195 2.27 0.06 -16.53
CA SER A 195 1.42 -0.37 -17.65
C SER A 195 1.06 -1.84 -17.56
N ARG A 196 2.05 -2.69 -17.28
CA ARG A 196 1.82 -4.13 -17.12
C ARG A 196 1.00 -4.46 -15.89
N THR A 197 1.22 -3.75 -14.79
CA THR A 197 0.45 -3.93 -13.56
C THR A 197 -1.03 -3.60 -13.77
N ALA A 198 -1.33 -2.53 -14.51
CA ALA A 198 -2.70 -2.16 -14.84
C ALA A 198 -3.37 -3.17 -15.77
N GLU A 199 -2.65 -3.66 -16.80
CA GLU A 199 -3.12 -4.68 -17.73
C GLU A 199 -3.44 -6.00 -17.02
N ASP A 200 -2.49 -6.56 -16.26
CA ASP A 200 -2.67 -7.80 -15.52
C ASP A 200 -3.81 -7.69 -14.50
N SER A 201 -3.92 -6.55 -13.81
CA SER A 201 -5.00 -6.30 -12.86
C SER A 201 -6.37 -6.20 -13.55
N TYR A 202 -6.44 -5.65 -14.77
CA TYR A 202 -7.69 -5.64 -15.55
C TYR A 202 -8.09 -7.07 -15.98
N VAL A 203 -7.14 -7.84 -16.53
CA VAL A 203 -7.39 -9.26 -16.91
C VAL A 203 -7.81 -10.08 -15.68
N PHE A 204 -7.16 -9.84 -14.54
CA PHE A 204 -7.56 -10.42 -13.27
C PHE A 204 -9.02 -10.12 -12.95
N MET A 205 -9.42 -8.84 -12.96
CA MET A 205 -10.78 -8.42 -12.61
C MET A 205 -11.84 -9.04 -13.52
N VAL A 206 -11.60 -9.07 -14.83
CA VAL A 206 -12.55 -9.69 -15.78
C VAL A 206 -12.73 -11.17 -15.47
N ASN A 207 -11.64 -11.93 -15.27
CA ASN A 207 -11.69 -13.35 -14.95
C ASN A 207 -12.25 -13.62 -13.54
N TRP A 208 -11.95 -12.77 -12.58
CA TRP A 208 -12.50 -12.87 -11.21
C TRP A 208 -14.02 -12.70 -11.23
N LEU A 209 -14.55 -11.75 -12.00
CA LEU A 209 -15.99 -11.54 -12.15
C LEU A 209 -16.67 -12.71 -12.87
N GLU A 210 -15.98 -13.48 -13.74
CA GLU A 210 -16.50 -14.74 -14.27
C GLU A 210 -16.55 -15.83 -13.18
N ARG A 211 -15.59 -15.86 -12.25
CA ARG A 211 -15.57 -16.78 -11.10
C ARG A 211 -16.63 -16.47 -10.06
N PHE A 212 -16.94 -15.17 -9.88
CA PHE A 212 -17.92 -14.65 -8.94
C PHE A 212 -19.02 -13.86 -9.68
N PRO A 213 -19.85 -14.52 -10.49
CA PRO A 213 -20.79 -13.83 -11.40
C PRO A 213 -21.83 -12.98 -10.69
N GLU A 214 -22.12 -13.24 -9.42
CA GLU A 214 -23.03 -12.41 -8.59
C GLU A 214 -22.51 -11.01 -8.30
N TYR A 215 -21.26 -10.72 -8.63
CA TYR A 215 -20.65 -9.40 -8.48
C TYR A 215 -20.54 -8.61 -9.79
N LYS A 216 -20.89 -9.20 -10.96
CA LYS A 216 -20.75 -8.55 -12.28
C LYS A 216 -21.48 -7.21 -12.39
N ASP A 217 -22.69 -7.16 -11.86
CA ASP A 217 -23.55 -5.97 -11.95
C ASP A 217 -23.43 -5.05 -10.71
N ARG A 218 -22.61 -5.43 -9.73
CA ARG A 218 -22.40 -4.64 -8.53
C ARG A 218 -21.65 -3.35 -8.84
N GLU A 219 -21.98 -2.30 -8.08
CA GLU A 219 -21.13 -1.12 -8.06
C GLU A 219 -19.72 -1.53 -7.65
N PHE A 220 -18.76 -1.15 -8.46
CA PHE A 220 -17.35 -1.44 -8.25
C PHE A 220 -16.57 -0.18 -7.92
N TYR A 221 -15.73 -0.27 -6.89
CA TYR A 221 -14.85 0.79 -6.45
C TYR A 221 -13.43 0.26 -6.34
N ILE A 222 -12.45 1.13 -6.61
CA ILE A 222 -11.03 0.80 -6.46
C ILE A 222 -10.44 1.72 -5.40
N SER A 223 -9.69 1.14 -4.49
CA SER A 223 -9.03 1.85 -3.40
C SER A 223 -7.58 1.42 -3.24
N GLY A 224 -6.76 2.27 -2.68
CA GLY A 224 -5.38 1.93 -2.37
C GLY A 224 -4.64 3.06 -1.67
N GLU A 225 -3.38 2.79 -1.33
CA GLU A 225 -2.52 3.76 -0.65
C GLU A 225 -1.10 3.79 -1.22
N SER A 226 -0.37 4.86 -0.92
CA SER A 226 1.04 4.96 -1.28
C SER A 226 1.25 4.97 -2.79
N TYR A 227 2.15 4.15 -3.32
CA TYR A 227 2.35 3.98 -4.76
C TYR A 227 1.09 3.45 -5.50
N ALA A 228 0.11 2.91 -4.79
CA ALA A 228 -1.20 2.61 -5.41
C ALA A 228 -1.97 3.89 -5.84
N GLY A 229 -1.47 5.08 -5.51
CA GLY A 229 -1.82 6.33 -6.19
C GLY A 229 -1.61 6.27 -7.70
N HIS A 230 -0.70 5.42 -8.20
CA HIS A 230 -0.55 5.05 -9.61
C HIS A 230 -1.45 3.87 -9.99
N TYR A 231 -1.40 2.76 -9.26
CA TYR A 231 -2.12 1.54 -9.61
C TYR A 231 -3.64 1.74 -9.75
N VAL A 232 -4.25 2.43 -8.79
CA VAL A 232 -5.69 2.65 -8.74
C VAL A 232 -6.19 3.46 -9.93
N PRO A 233 -5.64 4.67 -10.24
CA PRO A 233 -6.06 5.42 -11.41
C PRO A 233 -5.77 4.71 -12.74
N GLN A 234 -4.64 4.02 -12.84
CA GLN A 234 -4.28 3.32 -14.08
C GLN A 234 -5.21 2.14 -14.37
N LEU A 235 -5.56 1.34 -13.37
CA LEU A 235 -6.55 0.29 -13.50
C LEU A 235 -7.95 0.88 -13.80
N ALA A 236 -8.36 1.95 -13.11
CA ALA A 236 -9.63 2.62 -13.35
C ALA A 236 -9.73 3.14 -14.79
N TYR A 237 -8.67 3.78 -15.29
CA TYR A 237 -8.59 4.25 -16.67
C TYR A 237 -8.65 3.10 -17.66
N THR A 238 -7.95 2.00 -17.42
CA THR A 238 -7.99 0.80 -18.25
C THR A 238 -9.41 0.23 -18.32
N ILE A 239 -10.14 0.19 -17.19
CA ILE A 239 -11.55 -0.24 -17.17
C ILE A 239 -12.44 0.69 -18.00
N LEU A 240 -12.32 2.01 -17.84
CA LEU A 240 -13.10 2.98 -18.63
C LEU A 240 -12.80 2.85 -20.12
N TYR A 241 -11.53 2.71 -20.48
CA TYR A 241 -11.10 2.51 -21.85
C TYR A 241 -11.76 1.28 -22.49
N HIS A 242 -11.72 0.12 -21.81
CA HIS A 242 -12.33 -1.11 -22.32
C HIS A 242 -13.85 -1.07 -22.33
N ASN A 243 -14.49 -0.46 -21.34
CA ASN A 243 -15.96 -0.23 -21.34
C ASN A 243 -16.38 0.61 -22.56
N LYS A 244 -15.64 1.70 -22.82
CA LYS A 244 -15.90 2.59 -23.97
C LYS A 244 -15.67 1.89 -25.30
N PHE A 245 -14.54 1.19 -25.43
CA PHE A 245 -14.21 0.46 -26.65
C PHE A 245 -15.24 -0.65 -26.99
N ALA A 246 -15.67 -1.41 -25.99
CA ALA A 246 -16.67 -2.46 -26.14
C ALA A 246 -18.11 -1.91 -26.32
N ASN A 247 -18.30 -0.60 -26.18
CA ASN A 247 -19.61 0.07 -26.15
C ASN A 247 -20.61 -0.61 -25.20
N LYS A 248 -20.10 -1.13 -24.07
CA LYS A 248 -20.88 -1.74 -22.99
C LYS A 248 -20.13 -1.66 -21.68
N THR A 249 -20.85 -1.70 -20.56
CA THR A 249 -20.26 -1.81 -19.24
C THR A 249 -19.75 -3.23 -19.00
N ILE A 250 -18.44 -3.45 -19.01
CA ILE A 250 -17.81 -4.71 -18.66
C ILE A 250 -17.65 -4.79 -17.15
N ILE A 251 -17.14 -3.70 -16.53
CA ILE A 251 -16.99 -3.54 -15.09
C ILE A 251 -17.67 -2.24 -14.68
N ASN A 252 -18.59 -2.30 -13.71
CA ASN A 252 -19.42 -1.19 -13.28
C ASN A 252 -18.69 -0.24 -12.31
N LEU A 253 -17.61 0.40 -12.77
CA LEU A 253 -16.80 1.33 -11.99
C LEU A 253 -17.60 2.58 -11.63
N LYS A 254 -17.63 2.94 -10.34
CA LYS A 254 -18.33 4.10 -9.79
C LYS A 254 -17.42 5.15 -9.14
N GLY A 255 -16.27 4.73 -8.65
CA GLY A 255 -15.36 5.66 -8.00
C GLY A 255 -14.01 5.06 -7.64
N ILE A 256 -13.08 5.95 -7.33
CA ILE A 256 -11.76 5.61 -6.78
C ILE A 256 -11.51 6.40 -5.50
N ILE A 257 -10.77 5.80 -4.58
CA ILE A 257 -10.29 6.46 -3.37
C ILE A 257 -8.83 6.08 -3.12
N ILE A 258 -7.97 7.08 -2.99
CA ILE A 258 -6.53 6.90 -2.80
C ILE A 258 -6.06 7.63 -1.54
N GLY A 259 -5.28 6.95 -0.72
CA GLY A 259 -4.78 7.46 0.55
C GLY A 259 -3.27 7.63 0.58
N ASN A 260 -2.78 8.74 1.16
CA ASN A 260 -1.34 9.05 1.24
C ASN A 260 -0.64 8.66 -0.07
N ALA A 261 -1.24 9.13 -1.18
CA ALA A 261 -1.02 8.64 -2.52
C ALA A 261 0.11 9.39 -3.23
N VAL A 262 0.95 8.64 -3.93
CA VAL A 262 1.88 9.18 -4.92
C VAL A 262 1.07 9.68 -6.11
N ILE A 263 1.14 10.97 -6.42
CA ILE A 263 0.32 11.63 -7.44
C ILE A 263 1.15 12.32 -8.50
N ASN A 264 2.18 13.08 -8.08
CA ASN A 264 3.00 13.88 -8.97
C ASN A 264 4.41 14.02 -8.37
N ASP A 265 5.41 13.49 -9.02
CA ASP A 265 6.78 13.40 -8.52
C ASP A 265 7.31 14.72 -7.96
N GLU A 266 7.14 15.83 -8.70
CA GLU A 266 7.64 17.14 -8.29
C GLU A 266 6.99 17.62 -6.99
N THR A 267 5.67 17.52 -6.89
CA THR A 267 4.94 17.99 -5.72
C THR A 267 5.08 17.04 -4.54
N ASP A 268 5.27 15.74 -4.80
CA ASP A 268 5.46 14.73 -3.77
C ASP A 268 6.81 14.95 -3.06
N ASP A 269 7.88 15.11 -3.81
CA ASP A 269 9.21 15.38 -3.24
C ASP A 269 9.24 16.75 -2.52
N ARG A 270 8.80 17.83 -3.18
CA ARG A 270 8.77 19.16 -2.58
C ARG A 270 7.94 19.20 -1.30
N GLY A 271 6.73 18.62 -1.35
CA GLY A 271 5.82 18.58 -0.22
C GLY A 271 6.34 17.75 0.96
N MET A 272 7.16 16.72 0.71
CA MET A 272 7.81 15.93 1.74
C MET A 272 8.82 16.80 2.55
N TYR A 273 9.69 17.55 1.89
CA TYR A 273 10.66 18.39 2.60
C TYR A 273 9.99 19.55 3.35
N ASP A 274 8.96 20.17 2.77
CA ASP A 274 8.18 21.21 3.44
C ASP A 274 7.41 20.67 4.66
N TYR A 275 6.96 19.42 4.60
CA TYR A 275 6.36 18.75 5.75
C TYR A 275 7.38 18.52 6.87
N LEU A 276 8.58 18.02 6.53
CA LEU A 276 9.64 17.79 7.51
C LEU A 276 10.05 19.08 8.23
N GLU A 277 10.16 20.18 7.49
CA GLU A 277 10.48 21.50 8.06
C GLU A 277 9.34 22.00 8.97
N SER A 278 8.09 22.01 8.50
CA SER A 278 6.95 22.50 9.27
C SER A 278 6.66 21.71 10.55
N HIS A 279 7.20 20.49 10.66
CA HIS A 279 7.17 19.64 11.86
C HIS A 279 8.48 19.67 12.66
N ALA A 280 9.39 20.60 12.34
CA ALA A 280 10.68 20.79 13.00
C ALA A 280 11.56 19.51 13.03
N LEU A 281 11.44 18.66 12.00
CA LEU A 281 12.26 17.46 11.80
C LEU A 281 13.56 17.80 11.06
N ILE A 282 13.56 18.88 10.29
CA ILE A 282 14.74 19.53 9.71
C ILE A 282 14.67 21.05 9.98
N SER A 283 15.81 21.73 9.92
CA SER A 283 15.84 23.17 10.11
C SER A 283 15.43 23.93 8.85
N ASP A 284 14.95 25.18 9.03
CA ASP A 284 14.63 26.12 7.96
C ASP A 284 15.81 26.29 6.99
N GLU A 285 17.06 26.32 7.52
CA GLU A 285 18.25 26.42 6.70
C GLU A 285 18.44 25.21 5.78
N VAL A 286 18.16 24.00 6.28
CA VAL A 286 18.27 22.76 5.50
C VAL A 286 17.19 22.74 4.42
N ASN A 287 15.95 23.09 4.75
CA ASN A 287 14.87 23.17 3.76
C ASN A 287 15.14 24.24 2.69
N HIS A 288 15.69 25.40 3.10
CA HIS A 288 16.13 26.42 2.15
C HIS A 288 17.21 25.90 1.18
N LYS A 289 18.15 25.08 1.65
CA LYS A 289 19.14 24.43 0.77
C LYS A 289 18.48 23.47 -0.22
N VAL A 290 17.48 22.69 0.20
CA VAL A 290 16.69 21.82 -0.69
C VAL A 290 16.06 22.66 -1.81
N HIS A 291 15.29 23.68 -1.48
CA HIS A 291 14.63 24.54 -2.48
C HIS A 291 15.60 25.24 -3.44
N LYS A 292 16.80 25.56 -2.95
CA LYS A 292 17.81 26.25 -3.76
C LYS A 292 18.58 25.34 -4.71
N HIS A 293 18.79 24.08 -4.33
CA HIS A 293 19.73 23.19 -5.01
C HIS A 293 19.13 21.91 -5.57
N CYS A 294 17.89 21.58 -5.19
CA CYS A 294 17.17 20.43 -5.74
C CYS A 294 16.10 20.88 -6.74
N ASP A 295 16.14 20.29 -7.90
CA ASP A 295 15.11 20.42 -8.93
C ASP A 295 14.39 19.07 -9.03
N PHE A 296 13.10 19.06 -8.68
CA PHE A 296 12.24 17.87 -8.71
C PHE A 296 11.34 17.84 -9.94
N SER A 297 11.53 18.78 -10.87
CA SER A 297 10.73 18.81 -12.09
C SER A 297 10.95 17.57 -12.96
N PRO A 298 9.97 17.18 -13.79
CA PRO A 298 10.10 16.04 -14.69
C PRO A 298 11.33 16.19 -15.59
N ASN A 299 12.14 15.14 -15.67
CA ASN A 299 13.41 15.10 -16.43
C ASN A 299 14.55 15.95 -15.86
N ALA A 300 14.43 16.52 -14.67
CA ALA A 300 15.56 17.14 -13.98
C ALA A 300 16.63 16.09 -13.68
N SER A 301 17.89 16.48 -13.78
CA SER A 301 19.01 15.68 -13.29
C SER A 301 19.35 16.13 -11.87
N THR A 302 19.45 15.18 -10.94
CA THR A 302 19.89 15.50 -9.58
C THR A 302 21.31 16.06 -9.58
N SER A 303 21.53 17.12 -8.80
CA SER A 303 22.87 17.64 -8.59
C SER A 303 23.54 16.88 -7.43
N LYS A 304 24.86 16.68 -7.49
CA LYS A 304 25.61 16.09 -6.37
C LYS A 304 25.38 16.79 -5.04
N LEU A 305 25.07 18.10 -5.09
CA LEU A 305 24.81 18.88 -3.90
C LEU A 305 23.41 18.56 -3.35
N CYS A 306 22.40 18.39 -4.21
CA CYS A 306 21.08 17.94 -3.82
C CYS A 306 21.15 16.55 -3.17
N ASP A 307 21.87 15.60 -3.81
CA ASP A 307 22.06 14.24 -3.28
C ASP A 307 22.69 14.28 -1.87
N ALA A 308 23.70 15.12 -1.65
CA ALA A 308 24.35 15.25 -0.34
C ALA A 308 23.39 15.83 0.72
N ILE A 309 22.60 16.86 0.37
CA ILE A 309 21.62 17.47 1.29
C ILE A 309 20.53 16.45 1.66
N THR A 310 19.98 15.76 0.68
CA THR A 310 18.91 14.77 0.92
C THR A 310 19.41 13.58 1.72
N GLU A 311 20.64 13.11 1.49
CA GLU A 311 21.26 12.06 2.28
C GLU A 311 21.47 12.48 3.75
N GLU A 312 21.89 13.72 4.00
CA GLU A 312 21.99 14.28 5.35
C GLU A 312 20.63 14.31 6.05
N ILE A 313 19.57 14.73 5.35
CA ILE A 313 18.19 14.69 5.85
C ILE A 313 17.78 13.28 6.22
N TYR A 314 17.93 12.31 5.32
CA TYR A 314 17.56 10.90 5.58
C TYR A 314 18.30 10.33 6.79
N LYS A 315 19.58 10.65 6.98
CA LYS A 315 20.33 10.25 8.17
C LYS A 315 19.77 10.88 9.44
N SER A 316 19.37 12.15 9.40
CA SER A 316 18.86 12.86 10.57
C SER A 316 17.51 12.33 11.05
N ILE A 317 16.65 11.86 10.13
CA ILE A 317 15.33 11.31 10.44
C ILE A 317 15.28 9.78 10.54
N SER A 318 16.42 9.09 10.38
CA SER A 318 16.48 7.61 10.36
C SER A 318 16.02 6.93 11.68
N TYR A 319 15.94 7.69 12.77
CA TYR A 319 15.49 7.23 14.08
C TYR A 319 13.98 7.45 14.31
N LEU A 320 13.25 7.92 13.31
CA LEU A 320 11.80 8.11 13.34
C LEU A 320 11.11 7.07 12.44
N ASP A 321 9.87 6.75 12.78
CA ASP A 321 8.98 6.09 11.84
C ASP A 321 8.47 7.12 10.82
N ILE A 322 8.99 7.05 9.58
CA ILE A 322 8.61 7.98 8.53
C ILE A 322 7.13 7.86 8.13
N TYR A 323 6.51 6.72 8.44
CA TYR A 323 5.08 6.47 8.19
C TYR A 323 4.16 7.09 9.24
N SER A 324 4.69 7.40 10.42
CA SER A 324 4.01 8.21 11.43
C SER A 324 5.04 8.79 12.37
N ILE A 325 5.32 10.07 12.23
CA ILE A 325 6.40 10.76 12.99
C ILE A 325 6.23 10.70 14.52
N TYR A 326 5.05 10.28 15.00
CA TYR A 326 4.74 10.11 16.42
C TYR A 326 4.62 8.63 16.85
N ALA A 327 4.74 7.70 15.92
CA ALA A 327 4.70 6.28 16.24
C ALA A 327 6.04 5.79 16.79
N PRO A 328 6.06 4.84 17.72
CA PRO A 328 7.29 4.19 18.14
C PRO A 328 7.82 3.26 17.04
N LEU A 329 9.13 3.11 16.98
CA LEU A 329 9.79 2.09 16.15
C LEU A 329 9.64 0.69 16.78
N CYS A 330 9.71 -0.35 15.95
CA CYS A 330 9.82 -1.71 16.43
C CYS A 330 11.26 -2.01 16.90
N PHE A 331 11.45 -2.16 18.20
CA PHE A 331 12.76 -2.49 18.78
C PHE A 331 12.94 -3.98 19.12
N ASN A 332 11.88 -4.78 19.04
CA ASN A 332 11.94 -6.20 19.36
C ASN A 332 11.06 -7.01 18.41
N THR A 333 11.71 -7.68 17.48
CA THR A 333 11.07 -8.49 16.43
C THR A 333 10.71 -9.90 16.88
N ASN A 334 11.05 -10.29 18.12
CA ASN A 334 10.79 -11.63 18.61
C ASN A 334 9.30 -11.85 18.84
N LEU A 335 8.80 -12.98 18.37
CA LEU A 335 7.45 -13.43 18.67
C LEU A 335 7.31 -13.72 20.16
N THR A 336 6.12 -13.48 20.69
CA THR A 336 5.83 -13.68 22.11
C THR A 336 4.94 -14.89 22.32
N SER A 337 5.10 -15.57 23.44
CA SER A 337 4.22 -16.69 23.82
C SER A 337 2.81 -16.24 24.22
N ARG A 338 2.65 -14.95 24.55
CA ARG A 338 1.37 -14.29 24.84
C ARG A 338 1.29 -12.98 24.08
N PRO A 339 0.12 -12.65 23.51
CA PRO A 339 -0.08 -11.39 22.81
C PRO A 339 0.30 -10.19 23.68
N LYS A 340 1.09 -9.26 23.13
CA LYS A 340 1.33 -7.96 23.76
C LYS A 340 0.06 -7.12 23.64
N LYS A 341 -0.20 -6.28 24.64
CA LYS A 341 -1.20 -5.23 24.48
C LYS A 341 -0.71 -4.26 23.41
N ALA A 342 -1.63 -3.80 22.56
CA ALA A 342 -1.33 -2.73 21.62
C ALA A 342 -0.74 -1.51 22.38
N SER A 343 0.04 -0.70 21.68
CA SER A 343 0.52 0.59 22.20
C SER A 343 -0.66 1.48 22.62
N ILE A 344 -0.39 2.55 23.33
CA ILE A 344 -1.42 3.53 23.71
C ILE A 344 -2.16 4.12 22.50
N MET A 345 -1.58 4.03 21.28
CA MET A 345 -2.20 4.45 20.02
C MET A 345 -2.94 3.32 19.30
N ASN A 346 -3.15 2.16 19.93
CA ASN A 346 -3.69 0.94 19.33
C ASN A 346 -2.93 0.42 18.08
N PHE A 347 -1.74 0.94 17.83
CA PHE A 347 -0.84 0.52 16.76
C PHE A 347 0.35 -0.23 17.36
N ASP A 348 0.66 -1.41 16.83
CA ASP A 348 1.88 -2.15 17.20
C ASP A 348 2.89 -2.03 16.03
N PRO A 349 4.01 -1.33 16.25
CA PRO A 349 5.01 -1.11 15.19
C PRO A 349 5.69 -2.40 14.73
N CYS A 350 5.54 -3.50 15.46
CA CYS A 350 6.11 -4.80 15.13
C CYS A 350 5.17 -5.71 14.33
N SER A 351 4.00 -5.23 13.94
CA SER A 351 2.98 -6.02 13.24
C SER A 351 3.48 -6.68 11.95
N ASP A 352 4.39 -6.06 11.20
CA ASP A 352 5.01 -6.66 10.01
C ASP A 352 5.64 -8.03 10.30
N TYR A 353 6.33 -8.15 11.42
CA TYR A 353 6.98 -9.41 11.83
C TYR A 353 5.96 -10.49 12.20
N TYR A 354 4.83 -10.10 12.79
CA TYR A 354 3.76 -11.03 13.14
C TYR A 354 3.05 -11.56 11.91
N VAL A 355 2.77 -10.68 10.96
CA VAL A 355 2.15 -11.02 9.67
C VAL A 355 3.08 -11.94 8.86
N TYR A 356 4.36 -11.60 8.76
CA TYR A 356 5.34 -12.45 8.11
C TYR A 356 5.36 -13.86 8.72
N ALA A 357 5.48 -13.93 10.05
CA ALA A 357 5.51 -15.23 10.74
C ALA A 357 4.22 -16.04 10.50
N TYR A 358 3.07 -15.37 10.45
CA TYR A 358 1.77 -16.00 10.22
C TYR A 358 1.65 -16.54 8.79
N LEU A 359 1.93 -15.73 7.77
CA LEU A 359 1.75 -16.08 6.36
C LEU A 359 2.79 -17.10 5.84
N ASN A 360 3.92 -17.27 6.54
CA ASN A 360 4.89 -18.31 6.24
C ASN A 360 4.61 -19.65 6.93
N ARG A 361 3.50 -19.77 7.68
CA ARG A 361 3.10 -21.06 8.26
C ARG A 361 2.46 -21.97 7.20
N PRO A 362 2.94 -23.22 7.04
CA PRO A 362 2.41 -24.14 6.02
C PRO A 362 0.89 -24.35 6.13
N GLU A 363 0.36 -24.43 7.36
CA GLU A 363 -1.08 -24.61 7.60
C GLU A 363 -1.90 -23.36 7.25
N VAL A 364 -1.31 -22.16 7.33
CA VAL A 364 -1.95 -20.91 6.90
C VAL A 364 -1.98 -20.86 5.38
N GLN A 365 -0.85 -21.12 4.72
CA GLN A 365 -0.77 -21.18 3.26
C GLN A 365 -1.73 -22.22 2.68
N ALA A 366 -1.81 -23.40 3.30
CA ALA A 366 -2.76 -24.45 2.87
C ALA A 366 -4.22 -24.00 3.03
N ALA A 367 -4.58 -23.36 4.17
CA ALA A 367 -5.93 -22.86 4.42
C ALA A 367 -6.32 -21.71 3.51
N MET A 368 -5.35 -20.94 3.04
CA MET A 368 -5.53 -19.82 2.11
C MET A 368 -5.45 -20.23 0.64
N HIS A 369 -5.22 -21.50 0.34
CA HIS A 369 -4.94 -22.00 -1.03
C HIS A 369 -3.77 -21.25 -1.69
N ALA A 370 -2.84 -20.77 -0.86
CA ALA A 370 -1.67 -19.99 -1.27
C ALA A 370 -0.44 -20.89 -1.50
N ASN A 371 0.61 -20.34 -2.09
CA ASN A 371 1.90 -20.99 -2.33
C ASN A 371 1.80 -22.34 -3.06
N VAL A 372 0.88 -22.44 -4.02
CA VAL A 372 0.64 -23.66 -4.80
C VAL A 372 1.83 -24.06 -5.69
N THR A 373 2.67 -23.09 -6.05
CA THR A 373 3.90 -23.30 -6.83
C THR A 373 5.10 -23.68 -5.96
N LYS A 374 4.96 -23.62 -4.64
CA LYS A 374 6.05 -23.81 -3.67
C LYS A 374 7.23 -22.91 -4.00
N LEU A 375 7.02 -21.61 -3.77
CA LEU A 375 8.06 -20.59 -3.91
C LEU A 375 9.36 -21.09 -3.26
N ASP A 376 10.48 -20.81 -3.88
CA ASP A 376 11.82 -21.20 -3.43
C ASP A 376 12.37 -20.25 -2.31
N HIS A 377 11.55 -19.31 -1.89
CA HIS A 377 11.82 -18.33 -0.84
C HIS A 377 10.59 -18.17 0.06
N ASP A 378 10.79 -17.61 1.25
CA ASP A 378 9.69 -17.24 2.13
C ASP A 378 8.82 -16.15 1.49
N TRP A 379 7.53 -16.16 1.82
CA TRP A 379 6.66 -15.04 1.47
C TRP A 379 7.14 -13.77 2.17
N GLU A 380 7.26 -12.68 1.43
CA GLU A 380 7.69 -11.37 1.95
C GLU A 380 6.61 -10.30 1.73
N PRO A 381 6.49 -9.31 2.65
CA PRO A 381 5.50 -8.24 2.51
C PRO A 381 5.77 -7.30 1.32
N CYS A 382 7.02 -7.19 0.86
CA CYS A 382 7.39 -6.48 -0.36
C CYS A 382 8.34 -7.37 -1.18
N SER A 383 8.17 -7.37 -2.49
CA SER A 383 8.88 -8.27 -3.40
C SER A 383 10.39 -8.06 -3.42
N ASP A 384 11.13 -9.14 -3.29
CA ASP A 384 12.58 -9.19 -3.53
C ASP A 384 12.94 -9.72 -4.92
N VAL A 385 11.97 -10.30 -5.64
CA VAL A 385 12.18 -10.84 -6.99
C VAL A 385 11.96 -9.80 -8.09
N ILE A 386 11.20 -8.74 -7.82
CA ILE A 386 11.05 -7.60 -8.71
C ILE A 386 12.22 -6.65 -8.48
N THR A 387 13.25 -6.77 -9.32
CA THR A 387 14.47 -5.96 -9.20
C THR A 387 14.49 -4.75 -10.11
N LYS A 388 13.53 -4.64 -11.05
CA LYS A 388 13.44 -3.55 -12.01
C LYS A 388 11.99 -3.13 -12.19
N TRP A 389 11.76 -1.80 -12.27
CA TRP A 389 10.49 -1.19 -12.65
C TRP A 389 10.70 -0.39 -13.93
N ASN A 390 9.94 -0.68 -14.98
CA ASN A 390 10.28 -0.19 -16.32
C ASN A 390 9.59 1.12 -16.70
N ASP A 391 8.39 1.34 -16.17
CA ASP A 391 7.62 2.56 -16.46
C ASP A 391 6.87 3.03 -15.21
N SER A 392 6.87 4.34 -15.00
CA SER A 392 6.15 5.04 -13.94
C SER A 392 5.95 6.48 -14.37
N PRO A 393 4.77 6.89 -14.81
CA PRO A 393 4.49 8.27 -15.19
C PRO A 393 4.92 9.25 -14.10
N SER A 394 5.40 10.42 -14.49
CA SER A 394 5.77 11.46 -13.52
C SER A 394 4.55 12.08 -12.82
N THR A 395 3.36 11.89 -13.37
CA THR A 395 2.10 12.39 -12.81
C THR A 395 0.91 11.55 -13.22
N ILE A 396 -0.04 11.38 -12.30
CA ILE A 396 -1.34 10.75 -12.58
C ILE A 396 -2.49 11.76 -12.58
N ILE A 397 -2.21 13.04 -12.43
CA ILE A 397 -3.20 14.12 -12.45
C ILE A 397 -4.14 14.05 -13.67
N PRO A 398 -3.64 13.85 -14.91
CA PRO A 398 -4.52 13.75 -16.07
C PRO A 398 -5.56 12.62 -15.99
N LEU A 399 -5.24 11.52 -15.28
CA LEU A 399 -6.20 10.43 -15.07
C LEU A 399 -7.30 10.84 -14.09
N LEU A 400 -6.97 11.57 -13.02
CA LEU A 400 -7.96 12.08 -12.08
C LEU A 400 -8.93 13.05 -12.76
N GLU A 401 -8.44 13.93 -13.63
CA GLU A 401 -9.26 14.85 -14.43
C GLU A 401 -10.18 14.10 -15.40
N GLU A 402 -9.68 13.04 -16.03
CA GLU A 402 -10.49 12.17 -16.92
C GLU A 402 -11.64 11.50 -16.14
N PHE A 403 -11.39 11.00 -14.90
CA PHE A 403 -12.44 10.39 -14.08
C PHE A 403 -13.54 11.41 -13.73
N MET A 404 -13.14 12.60 -13.29
CA MET A 404 -14.08 13.68 -12.97
C MET A 404 -14.95 14.03 -14.17
N SER A 405 -14.36 14.10 -15.38
CA SER A 405 -15.09 14.40 -16.62
C SER A 405 -16.05 13.29 -17.05
N ASN A 406 -15.78 12.04 -16.63
CA ASN A 406 -16.63 10.88 -16.90
C ASN A 406 -17.61 10.56 -15.73
N GLY A 407 -17.73 11.43 -14.72
CA GLY A 407 -18.66 11.26 -13.60
C GLY A 407 -18.26 10.12 -12.64
N ILE A 408 -16.98 9.74 -12.61
CA ILE A 408 -16.43 8.81 -11.63
C ILE A 408 -16.03 9.57 -10.38
N ARG A 409 -16.52 9.14 -9.23
CA ARG A 409 -16.20 9.77 -7.94
C ARG A 409 -14.71 9.60 -7.61
N VAL A 410 -14.07 10.70 -7.24
CA VAL A 410 -12.65 10.73 -6.87
C VAL A 410 -12.49 11.24 -5.45
N TRP A 411 -12.00 10.39 -4.54
CA TRP A 411 -11.59 10.83 -3.22
C TRP A 411 -10.09 10.65 -3.03
N VAL A 412 -9.47 11.67 -2.41
CA VAL A 412 -8.06 11.64 -2.00
C VAL A 412 -8.03 11.92 -0.50
N PHE A 413 -7.33 11.09 0.26
CA PHE A 413 -7.19 11.33 1.68
C PHE A 413 -5.74 11.22 2.15
N SER A 414 -5.41 11.90 3.26
CA SER A 414 -4.09 11.86 3.87
C SER A 414 -4.20 11.72 5.38
N GLY A 415 -3.48 10.79 5.95
CA GLY A 415 -3.12 10.82 7.36
C GLY A 415 -2.17 11.99 7.60
N ASP A 416 -2.43 12.78 8.64
CA ASP A 416 -1.72 14.05 8.86
C ASP A 416 -0.39 13.91 9.62
N THR A 417 -0.01 12.68 10.00
CA THR A 417 1.28 12.38 10.66
C THR A 417 2.25 11.57 9.78
N ASP A 418 1.90 11.35 8.51
CA ASP A 418 2.77 10.71 7.52
C ASP A 418 3.81 11.72 7.01
N ALA A 419 5.08 11.34 7.08
CA ALA A 419 6.18 12.12 6.52
C ALA A 419 6.74 11.51 5.21
N ARG A 420 6.23 10.34 4.78
CA ARG A 420 6.68 9.71 3.53
C ARG A 420 5.92 10.23 2.30
N VAL A 421 4.59 10.27 2.38
CA VAL A 421 3.71 10.90 1.38
C VAL A 421 2.75 11.82 2.13
N PRO A 422 3.26 12.95 2.60
CA PRO A 422 2.54 13.79 3.54
C PRO A 422 1.37 14.55 2.93
N VAL A 423 0.56 15.09 3.81
CA VAL A 423 -0.59 15.93 3.46
C VAL A 423 -0.20 17.15 2.60
N THR A 424 1.01 17.67 2.77
CA THR A 424 1.56 18.78 1.96
C THR A 424 1.73 18.38 0.50
N SER A 425 2.31 17.21 0.24
CA SER A 425 2.43 16.65 -1.12
C SER A 425 1.07 16.52 -1.80
N THR A 426 0.11 15.91 -1.12
CA THR A 426 -1.27 15.76 -1.64
C THR A 426 -1.92 17.11 -1.93
N LYS A 427 -1.79 18.09 -1.04
CA LYS A 427 -2.32 19.44 -1.25
C LYS A 427 -1.67 20.13 -2.46
N TYR A 428 -0.37 19.98 -2.62
CA TYR A 428 0.33 20.57 -3.75
C TYR A 428 -0.13 19.95 -5.07
N SER A 429 -0.23 18.62 -5.14
CA SER A 429 -0.73 17.91 -6.32
C SER A 429 -2.16 18.33 -6.70
N ILE A 430 -3.07 18.45 -5.73
CA ILE A 430 -4.44 18.90 -5.98
C ILE A 430 -4.46 20.37 -6.45
N ASN A 431 -3.59 21.23 -5.90
CA ASN A 431 -3.50 22.64 -6.33
C ASN A 431 -3.04 22.80 -7.80
N GLU A 432 -2.19 21.89 -8.30
CA GLU A 432 -1.81 21.88 -9.73
C GLU A 432 -3.01 21.64 -10.66
N MET A 433 -4.05 20.95 -10.19
CA MET A 433 -5.28 20.72 -10.96
C MET A 433 -6.13 21.99 -11.13
N LYS A 434 -5.89 23.05 -10.35
CA LYS A 434 -6.56 24.37 -10.41
C LYS A 434 -8.10 24.27 -10.39
N LEU A 435 -8.62 23.36 -9.60
CA LEU A 435 -10.06 23.07 -9.52
C LEU A 435 -10.81 24.16 -8.75
N ASP A 436 -12.01 24.47 -9.20
CA ASP A 436 -12.96 25.30 -8.47
C ASP A 436 -13.43 24.63 -7.18
N VAL A 437 -13.39 25.34 -6.07
CA VAL A 437 -13.92 24.86 -4.79
C VAL A 437 -15.43 24.86 -4.81
N LYS A 438 -16.06 23.72 -4.48
CA LYS A 438 -17.50 23.55 -4.29
C LYS A 438 -17.90 23.73 -2.82
N THR A 439 -17.15 23.10 -1.89
CA THR A 439 -17.32 23.25 -0.45
C THR A 439 -15.97 23.64 0.15
N ALA A 440 -15.94 24.76 0.85
CA ALA A 440 -14.70 25.28 1.44
C ALA A 440 -14.14 24.35 2.51
N TRP A 441 -12.85 24.48 2.77
CA TRP A 441 -12.14 23.75 3.81
C TRP A 441 -12.81 23.88 5.18
N HIS A 442 -13.18 22.74 5.78
CA HIS A 442 -13.86 22.70 7.08
C HIS A 442 -13.52 21.40 7.81
N ALA A 443 -13.73 21.38 9.13
CA ALA A 443 -13.57 20.16 9.93
C ALA A 443 -14.70 19.17 9.66
N TRP A 444 -14.36 17.87 9.61
CA TRP A 444 -15.37 16.82 9.71
C TRP A 444 -15.27 16.12 11.07
N TYR A 445 -16.39 15.54 11.53
CA TYR A 445 -16.55 15.06 12.89
C TYR A 445 -16.90 13.58 12.94
N LEU A 446 -16.48 12.91 14.00
CA LEU A 446 -16.86 11.53 14.32
C LEU A 446 -16.94 11.34 15.84
N GLY A 447 -18.12 10.98 16.37
CA GLY A 447 -18.30 10.74 17.78
C GLY A 447 -17.99 11.96 18.66
N GLY A 448 -18.34 13.16 18.20
CA GLY A 448 -18.12 14.41 18.93
C GLY A 448 -16.70 15.01 18.80
N GLU A 449 -15.79 14.34 18.10
CA GLU A 449 -14.42 14.81 17.89
C GLU A 449 -14.16 15.19 16.43
N VAL A 450 -13.20 16.10 16.22
CA VAL A 450 -12.67 16.40 14.89
C VAL A 450 -11.97 15.15 14.34
N GLY A 451 -12.54 14.57 13.28
CA GLY A 451 -11.96 13.42 12.57
C GLY A 451 -10.82 13.82 11.63
N GLY A 452 -10.89 15.03 11.11
CA GLY A 452 -9.94 15.66 10.21
C GLY A 452 -10.56 16.88 9.56
N PHE A 453 -10.05 17.27 8.40
CA PHE A 453 -10.57 18.37 7.60
C PHE A 453 -10.86 17.89 6.19
N THR A 454 -11.78 18.58 5.51
CA THR A 454 -12.18 18.21 4.15
C THR A 454 -12.48 19.42 3.28
N GLN A 455 -12.32 19.24 1.99
CA GLN A 455 -12.67 20.20 0.96
C GLN A 455 -13.24 19.45 -0.24
N VAL A 456 -14.32 19.95 -0.84
CA VAL A 456 -14.92 19.37 -2.03
C VAL A 456 -14.73 20.32 -3.20
N TYR A 457 -14.33 19.78 -4.33
CA TYR A 457 -14.13 20.51 -5.58
C TYR A 457 -15.26 20.22 -6.58
N LYS A 458 -15.45 21.10 -7.57
CA LYS A 458 -16.33 20.80 -8.71
C LYS A 458 -15.79 19.61 -9.50
N GLY A 459 -16.66 18.79 -10.05
CA GLY A 459 -16.29 17.55 -10.74
C GLY A 459 -16.21 16.33 -9.81
N ASP A 460 -16.71 16.44 -8.56
CA ASP A 460 -16.84 15.35 -7.58
C ASP A 460 -15.50 14.80 -7.03
N LEU A 461 -14.49 15.69 -6.95
CA LEU A 461 -13.28 15.40 -6.18
C LEU A 461 -13.46 15.85 -4.73
N THR A 462 -13.22 14.95 -3.79
CA THR A 462 -13.16 15.25 -2.35
C THR A 462 -11.77 14.98 -1.82
N PHE A 463 -11.18 15.98 -1.15
CA PHE A 463 -9.98 15.81 -0.37
C PHE A 463 -10.31 15.78 1.12
N ALA A 464 -9.72 14.83 1.85
CA ALA A 464 -9.90 14.72 3.30
C ALA A 464 -8.59 14.41 4.02
N THR A 465 -8.38 15.02 5.18
CA THR A 465 -7.32 14.59 6.12
C THR A 465 -7.92 13.68 7.19
N VAL A 466 -7.12 12.79 7.76
CA VAL A 466 -7.48 11.97 8.90
C VAL A 466 -6.53 12.29 10.06
N ARG A 467 -7.06 12.99 11.07
CA ARG A 467 -6.28 13.49 12.19
C ARG A 467 -5.65 12.37 13.02
N GLY A 468 -4.35 12.46 13.27
CA GLY A 468 -3.58 11.52 14.09
C GLY A 468 -3.38 10.16 13.40
N ALA A 469 -3.48 10.11 12.08
CA ALA A 469 -3.13 8.95 11.29
C ALA A 469 -1.83 9.18 10.54
N GLY A 470 -1.00 8.15 10.46
CA GLY A 470 0.14 8.09 9.56
C GLY A 470 -0.23 7.54 8.18
N HIS A 471 0.74 6.98 7.50
CA HIS A 471 0.64 6.46 6.12
C HIS A 471 -0.49 5.44 5.95
N GLN A 472 -0.51 4.41 6.80
CA GLN A 472 -1.53 3.37 6.83
C GLN A 472 -2.73 3.84 7.67
N VAL A 473 -3.54 4.74 7.13
CA VAL A 473 -4.63 5.39 7.87
C VAL A 473 -5.53 4.40 8.64
N PRO A 474 -5.95 3.25 8.07
CA PRO A 474 -6.78 2.29 8.79
C PRO A 474 -6.07 1.60 9.96
N SER A 475 -4.74 1.52 9.96
CA SER A 475 -3.98 0.97 11.08
C SER A 475 -3.95 1.92 12.28
N TYR A 476 -3.75 3.22 12.02
CA TYR A 476 -3.61 4.23 13.07
C TYR A 476 -4.96 4.74 13.58
N GLN A 477 -5.93 4.96 12.68
CA GLN A 477 -7.25 5.53 12.99
C GLN A 477 -8.40 4.70 12.39
N PRO A 478 -8.55 3.43 12.78
CA PRO A 478 -9.46 2.47 12.13
C PRO A 478 -10.93 2.92 12.13
N LYS A 479 -11.39 3.57 13.22
CA LYS A 479 -12.77 4.09 13.30
C LYS A 479 -13.01 5.22 12.32
N ARG A 480 -12.04 6.15 12.17
CA ARG A 480 -12.11 7.27 11.22
C ARG A 480 -12.03 6.77 9.79
N ALA A 481 -11.15 5.80 9.52
CA ALA A 481 -11.03 5.17 8.20
C ALA A 481 -12.33 4.46 7.76
N LEU A 482 -13.01 3.76 8.69
CA LEU A 482 -14.30 3.13 8.40
C LEU A 482 -15.38 4.17 8.11
N SER A 483 -15.41 5.28 8.83
CA SER A 483 -16.33 6.39 8.51
C SER A 483 -16.06 6.99 7.14
N LEU A 484 -14.77 7.22 6.82
CA LEU A 484 -14.36 7.76 5.52
C LEU A 484 -14.88 6.88 4.37
N ILE A 485 -14.65 5.57 4.43
CA ILE A 485 -15.08 4.65 3.36
C ILE A 485 -16.61 4.54 3.27
N TRP A 486 -17.35 4.61 4.38
CA TRP A 486 -18.80 4.63 4.38
C TRP A 486 -19.35 5.82 3.60
N HIS A 487 -18.81 7.02 3.84
CA HIS A 487 -19.22 8.24 3.16
C HIS A 487 -18.83 8.23 1.68
N PHE A 488 -17.63 7.72 1.37
CA PHE A 488 -17.20 7.55 -0.02
C PHE A 488 -18.13 6.63 -0.80
N LEU A 489 -18.41 5.42 -0.30
CA LEU A 489 -19.27 4.45 -0.98
C LEU A 489 -20.71 4.95 -1.09
N GLY A 490 -21.22 5.59 -0.03
CA GLY A 490 -22.58 6.16 -0.01
C GLY A 490 -22.74 7.46 -0.82
N GLY A 491 -21.65 8.05 -1.35
CA GLY A 491 -21.71 9.32 -2.07
C GLY A 491 -22.19 10.49 -1.22
N SER A 492 -21.97 10.44 0.08
CA SER A 492 -22.40 11.46 1.03
C SER A 492 -21.20 12.25 1.56
N PRO A 493 -21.37 13.55 1.87
CA PRO A 493 -20.30 14.34 2.47
C PRO A 493 -19.92 13.78 3.85
N LEU A 494 -18.68 14.03 4.27
CA LEU A 494 -18.24 13.75 5.65
C LEU A 494 -19.04 14.63 6.63
N PRO A 495 -19.34 14.15 7.85
CA PRO A 495 -20.17 14.89 8.83
C PRO A 495 -19.52 16.23 9.21
N ASP A 496 -20.25 17.32 9.08
CA ASP A 496 -19.81 18.69 9.39
C ASP A 496 -20.28 19.20 10.76
N THR A 497 -20.94 18.35 11.55
CA THR A 497 -21.49 18.69 12.86
C THR A 497 -21.02 17.74 13.94
N THR A 498 -20.98 18.22 15.18
CA THR A 498 -20.59 17.45 16.38
C THR A 498 -21.70 16.52 16.91
N ARG A 499 -22.74 16.21 16.12
CA ARG A 499 -23.80 15.34 16.57
C ARG A 499 -23.24 13.98 16.96
N TYR A 500 -23.60 13.52 18.15
CA TYR A 500 -23.31 12.17 18.63
C TYR A 500 -24.35 11.22 18.00
N ASP A 501 -24.00 10.62 16.86
CA ASP A 501 -24.76 9.52 16.25
C ASP A 501 -24.18 8.16 16.69
#